data_11fbc1f5ad5da12126f64e27aabbe1b8
#
_entry.id   11fbc1f5ad5da12126f64e27aabbe1b8
#
_cell.length_a   1.000
_cell.length_b   1.000
_cell.length_c   1.000
_cell.angle_alpha   90.00
_cell.angle_beta   90.00
_cell.angle_gamma   90.00
#
_symmetry.space_group_name_H-M   'P 1'
#
loop_
_entity.id
_entity.type
_entity.pdbx_description
1 polymer ?
#
loop_
_entity_poly.entity_id
_entity_poly.type
_entity_poly.pdbx_seq_one_letter_code
_entity_poly.pdbx_strand_id
1 'polypeptide(L)'
;MKKRLITGMALWASLQCGIAQSLEKMQWFNEPEQWKIENQALTMYVTPQSDYWRISHYGFTVDDAPFYYATYGGEFEVKVKVTGDYKTRFDQAGLMLRIDHENYIKTGIEFVDGKFNLSTVVTHKTSDWSVITLDKPVPYVWIKAVRRLDAVEIFYSFDDKEYVMMRNAWLQDNTPVHVGLMAASPDGNGFN
;
A
#
# COMPACT_ATOMS: atom_id res chain seq x y z
N MET A 1 40.60 37.71 27.13
CA MET A 1 39.32 37.01 27.18
C MET A 1 39.12 36.19 25.89
N LYS A 2 39.32 34.86 25.93
CA LYS A 2 39.15 33.98 24.78
C LYS A 2 37.73 33.43 24.78
N LYS A 3 36.89 33.78 23.79
CA LYS A 3 35.60 33.20 23.57
C LYS A 3 35.76 31.78 22.99
N ARG A 4 35.32 30.75 23.73
CA ARG A 4 35.19 29.40 23.22
C ARG A 4 33.91 29.31 22.39
N LEU A 5 34.03 29.02 21.10
CA LEU A 5 32.90 28.53 20.28
C LEU A 5 32.58 27.10 20.73
N ILE A 6 31.33 26.90 21.17
CA ILE A 6 30.78 25.55 21.40
C ILE A 6 30.08 25.19 20.10
N THR A 7 30.72 24.31 19.34
CA THR A 7 30.12 23.70 18.14
C THR A 7 29.18 22.59 18.64
N GLY A 8 27.87 22.88 18.68
CA GLY A 8 26.87 21.87 18.95
C GLY A 8 26.74 20.90 17.77
N MET A 9 27.24 19.69 17.93
CA MET A 9 26.91 18.57 17.03
C MET A 9 25.46 18.17 17.31
N ALA A 10 24.53 18.50 16.41
CA ALA A 10 23.19 17.94 16.41
C ALA A 10 23.29 16.47 15.98
N LEU A 11 23.09 15.56 16.92
CA LEU A 11 22.95 14.14 16.66
C LEU A 11 21.57 13.92 16.04
N TRP A 12 21.48 13.71 14.74
CA TRP A 12 20.29 13.20 14.07
C TRP A 12 20.23 11.69 14.32
N ALA A 13 19.53 11.29 15.38
CA ALA A 13 19.15 9.91 15.55
C ALA A 13 17.96 9.64 14.61
N SER A 14 18.21 9.07 13.44
CA SER A 14 17.17 8.47 12.64
C SER A 14 16.68 7.21 13.36
N LEU A 15 15.53 7.28 14.01
CA LEU A 15 14.85 6.12 14.57
C LEU A 15 14.32 5.31 13.39
N GLN A 16 15.14 4.39 12.86
CA GLN A 16 14.67 3.35 11.94
C GLN A 16 13.96 2.30 12.79
N CYS A 17 12.67 2.50 13.05
CA CYS A 17 11.82 1.46 13.62
C CYS A 17 11.39 0.53 12.48
N GLY A 18 12.33 -0.28 12.00
CA GLY A 18 12.04 -1.39 11.11
C GLY A 18 11.44 -2.53 11.91
N ILE A 19 10.14 -2.56 12.11
CA ILE A 19 9.45 -3.76 12.64
C ILE A 19 9.31 -4.72 11.46
N ALA A 20 10.27 -5.66 11.34
CA ALA A 20 10.06 -6.84 10.51
C ALA A 20 8.99 -7.70 11.20
N GLN A 21 7.73 -7.42 10.93
CA GLN A 21 6.64 -8.26 11.41
C GLN A 21 6.63 -9.56 10.60
N SER A 22 6.63 -10.70 11.30
CA SER A 22 6.39 -11.99 10.67
C SER A 22 4.99 -11.99 10.07
N LEU A 23 4.89 -12.35 8.78
CA LEU A 23 3.60 -12.52 8.10
C LEU A 23 2.66 -13.46 8.86
N GLU A 24 3.19 -14.44 9.59
CA GLU A 24 2.44 -15.42 10.38
C GLU A 24 1.59 -14.81 11.52
N LYS A 25 1.85 -13.53 11.89
CA LYS A 25 1.11 -12.82 12.95
C LYS A 25 0.06 -11.84 12.41
N MET A 26 -0.10 -11.81 11.12
CA MET A 26 -1.13 -10.99 10.46
C MET A 26 -2.45 -11.75 10.39
N GLN A 27 -3.52 -11.06 10.05
CA GLN A 27 -4.87 -11.61 9.94
C GLN A 27 -5.57 -11.15 8.68
N TRP A 28 -6.58 -11.90 8.26
CA TRP A 28 -7.38 -11.58 7.09
C TRP A 28 -8.58 -10.69 7.42
N PHE A 29 -8.84 -9.75 6.54
CA PHE A 29 -10.14 -9.17 6.26
C PHE A 29 -10.49 -9.60 4.83
N ASN A 30 -11.63 -10.27 4.62
CA ASN A 30 -12.01 -10.91 3.36
C ASN A 30 -10.97 -11.95 2.90
N GLU A 31 -10.78 -13.01 3.67
CA GLU A 31 -9.83 -14.09 3.36
C GLU A 31 -10.13 -14.73 2.00
N PRO A 32 -9.15 -14.83 1.06
CA PRO A 32 -9.36 -15.50 -0.22
C PRO A 32 -9.40 -17.02 -0.04
N GLU A 33 -10.05 -17.73 -0.97
CA GLU A 33 -10.18 -19.20 -0.92
C GLU A 33 -8.85 -19.94 -0.96
N GLN A 34 -7.84 -19.38 -1.62
CA GLN A 34 -6.53 -20.01 -1.82
C GLN A 34 -5.42 -19.01 -1.54
N TRP A 35 -4.58 -19.34 -0.58
CA TRP A 35 -3.39 -18.58 -0.25
C TRP A 35 -2.35 -19.43 0.46
N LYS A 36 -1.10 -18.95 0.49
CA LYS A 36 0.00 -19.55 1.24
C LYS A 36 1.06 -18.52 1.61
N ILE A 37 1.78 -18.81 2.68
CA ILE A 37 2.98 -18.08 3.08
C ILE A 37 4.17 -19.02 2.99
N GLU A 38 5.13 -18.67 2.16
CA GLU A 38 6.38 -19.40 1.99
C GLU A 38 7.54 -18.41 1.80
N ASN A 39 8.67 -18.65 2.47
CA ASN A 39 9.88 -17.82 2.33
C ASN A 39 9.63 -16.31 2.51
N GLN A 40 8.84 -15.91 3.51
CA GLN A 40 8.45 -14.52 3.77
C GLN A 40 7.65 -13.86 2.62
N ALA A 41 7.03 -14.64 1.77
CA ALA A 41 6.14 -14.17 0.72
C ALA A 41 4.73 -14.72 0.90
N LEU A 42 3.73 -13.85 0.80
CA LEU A 42 2.32 -14.22 0.67
C LEU A 42 2.00 -14.39 -0.82
N THR A 43 1.45 -15.54 -1.17
CA THR A 43 0.84 -15.78 -2.48
C THR A 43 -0.65 -16.04 -2.26
N MET A 44 -1.52 -15.41 -3.04
CA MET A 44 -2.95 -15.62 -2.99
C MET A 44 -3.55 -15.70 -4.40
N TYR A 45 -4.64 -16.44 -4.55
CA TYR A 45 -5.52 -16.32 -5.69
C TYR A 45 -6.58 -15.27 -5.36
N VAL A 46 -6.55 -14.17 -6.09
CA VAL A 46 -7.38 -12.98 -5.78
C VAL A 46 -8.85 -13.30 -6.03
N THR A 47 -9.70 -12.94 -5.08
CA THR A 47 -11.14 -13.15 -5.17
C THR A 47 -11.71 -12.45 -6.41
N PRO A 48 -12.43 -13.18 -7.30
CA PRO A 48 -13.08 -12.60 -8.45
C PRO A 48 -14.10 -11.52 -8.10
N GLN A 49 -14.22 -10.50 -8.94
CA GLN A 49 -15.22 -9.42 -8.83
C GLN A 49 -15.21 -8.70 -7.48
N SER A 50 -14.00 -8.56 -6.88
CA SER A 50 -13.79 -7.92 -5.58
C SER A 50 -13.06 -6.58 -5.74
N ASP A 51 -13.35 -5.61 -4.88
CA ASP A 51 -12.71 -4.29 -4.89
C ASP A 51 -12.75 -3.60 -3.51
N TYR A 52 -12.08 -2.45 -3.46
CA TYR A 52 -12.22 -1.37 -2.47
C TYR A 52 -12.47 -0.07 -3.23
N TRP A 53 -13.72 0.36 -3.27
CA TRP A 53 -14.12 1.60 -3.95
C TRP A 53 -15.34 2.25 -3.27
N ARG A 54 -15.38 3.58 -3.26
CA ARG A 54 -16.52 4.32 -2.72
C ARG A 54 -16.90 5.47 -3.63
N ILE A 55 -18.11 5.40 -4.17
CA ILE A 55 -18.95 6.45 -4.76
C ILE A 55 -18.38 7.08 -6.03
N SER A 56 -17.18 7.71 -5.97
CA SER A 56 -16.65 8.57 -7.05
C SER A 56 -16.78 7.93 -8.43
N HIS A 57 -17.31 8.69 -9.39
CA HIS A 57 -17.53 8.33 -10.77
C HIS A 57 -18.58 7.23 -10.99
N TYR A 58 -18.47 6.09 -10.28
CA TYR A 58 -19.28 4.89 -10.53
C TYR A 58 -20.54 4.82 -9.68
N GLY A 59 -20.65 5.57 -8.57
CA GLY A 59 -21.84 5.63 -7.72
C GLY A 59 -22.05 4.44 -6.78
N PHE A 60 -21.19 3.41 -6.81
CA PHE A 60 -21.26 2.25 -5.93
C PHE A 60 -20.25 2.28 -4.77
N THR A 61 -20.44 1.38 -3.81
CA THR A 61 -19.51 1.12 -2.72
C THR A 61 -19.26 -0.39 -2.67
N VAL A 62 -17.97 -0.77 -2.67
CA VAL A 62 -17.47 -2.14 -2.54
C VAL A 62 -16.34 -2.17 -1.52
N ASP A 63 -16.29 -3.22 -0.69
CA ASP A 63 -15.34 -3.38 0.43
C ASP A 63 -15.10 -4.87 0.72
N ASP A 64 -14.83 -5.67 -0.31
CA ASP A 64 -14.87 -7.14 -0.26
C ASP A 64 -13.61 -7.83 -0.79
N ALA A 65 -12.60 -7.08 -1.23
CA ALA A 65 -11.35 -7.66 -1.70
C ALA A 65 -10.48 -8.20 -0.54
N PRO A 66 -9.59 -9.17 -0.80
CA PRO A 66 -8.64 -9.69 0.19
C PRO A 66 -7.72 -8.63 0.77
N PHE A 67 -7.57 -8.62 2.10
CA PHE A 67 -6.64 -7.77 2.82
C PHE A 67 -6.01 -8.50 4.00
N TYR A 68 -4.71 -8.72 3.95
CA TYR A 68 -3.92 -9.40 4.99
C TYR A 68 -3.11 -8.37 5.76
N TYR A 69 -3.41 -8.16 7.05
CA TYR A 69 -2.95 -6.99 7.79
C TYR A 69 -2.53 -7.25 9.23
N ALA A 70 -1.75 -6.30 9.76
CA ALA A 70 -1.54 -6.09 11.19
C ALA A 70 -1.89 -4.64 11.55
N THR A 71 -2.11 -4.37 12.83
CA THR A 71 -2.50 -3.03 13.31
C THR A 71 -1.32 -2.31 13.92
N TYR A 72 -1.10 -1.07 13.51
CA TYR A 72 -0.03 -0.20 13.99
C TYR A 72 -0.58 1.14 14.45
N GLY A 73 0.04 1.70 15.49
CA GLY A 73 -0.18 3.08 15.95
C GLY A 73 1.03 3.95 15.69
N GLY A 74 0.83 5.29 15.70
CA GLY A 74 1.91 6.26 15.57
C GLY A 74 2.55 6.31 14.19
N GLU A 75 3.83 6.68 14.16
CA GLU A 75 4.62 6.78 12.93
C GLU A 75 5.26 5.42 12.59
N PHE A 76 5.29 5.09 11.31
CA PHE A 76 5.91 3.84 10.82
C PHE A 76 6.33 3.96 9.35
N GLU A 77 7.20 3.05 8.95
CA GLU A 77 7.50 2.78 7.55
C GLU A 77 7.14 1.32 7.25
N VAL A 78 6.50 1.09 6.12
CA VAL A 78 6.19 -0.25 5.59
C VAL A 78 6.60 -0.33 4.13
N LYS A 79 7.14 -1.49 3.75
CA LYS A 79 7.63 -1.74 2.40
C LYS A 79 7.24 -3.14 1.95
N VAL A 80 6.83 -3.27 0.69
CA VAL A 80 6.51 -4.56 0.06
C VAL A 80 7.05 -4.62 -1.37
N LYS A 81 7.48 -5.81 -1.78
CA LYS A 81 7.70 -6.14 -3.18
C LYS A 81 6.44 -6.79 -3.73
N VAL A 82 5.89 -6.22 -4.79
CA VAL A 82 4.62 -6.65 -5.40
C VAL A 82 4.89 -7.25 -6.77
N THR A 83 4.28 -8.40 -7.04
CA THR A 83 4.24 -9.05 -8.36
C THR A 83 2.86 -9.67 -8.54
N GLY A 84 2.43 -9.89 -9.77
CA GLY A 84 1.14 -10.53 -10.07
C GLY A 84 0.99 -10.83 -11.55
N ASP A 85 0.17 -11.85 -11.85
CA ASP A 85 -0.20 -12.23 -13.22
C ASP A 85 -1.51 -11.53 -13.62
N TYR A 86 -1.46 -10.19 -13.65
CA TYR A 86 -2.61 -9.32 -13.95
C TYR A 86 -3.15 -9.59 -15.37
N LYS A 87 -4.45 -9.78 -15.52
CA LYS A 87 -5.10 -10.22 -16.77
C LYS A 87 -6.24 -9.33 -17.21
N THR A 88 -7.01 -8.85 -16.25
CA THR A 88 -8.26 -8.13 -16.51
C THR A 88 -8.14 -6.69 -16.03
N ARG A 89 -8.94 -5.82 -16.62
CA ARG A 89 -9.01 -4.41 -16.24
C ARG A 89 -9.25 -4.28 -14.73
N PHE A 90 -8.49 -3.39 -14.10
CA PHE A 90 -8.48 -3.10 -12.66
C PHE A 90 -7.92 -4.21 -11.76
N ASP A 91 -7.37 -5.31 -12.31
CA ASP A 91 -6.56 -6.22 -11.50
C ASP A 91 -5.46 -5.44 -10.81
N GLN A 92 -5.37 -5.54 -9.48
CA GLN A 92 -4.48 -4.72 -8.67
C GLN A 92 -3.96 -5.46 -7.45
N ALA A 93 -2.72 -5.13 -7.05
CA ALA A 93 -2.13 -5.62 -5.82
C ALA A 93 -1.14 -4.61 -5.24
N GLY A 94 -1.01 -4.59 -3.90
CA GLY A 94 -0.10 -3.68 -3.23
C GLY A 94 -0.26 -3.60 -1.72
N LEU A 95 -0.03 -2.40 -1.21
CA LEU A 95 -0.24 -2.03 0.19
C LEU A 95 -1.60 -1.38 0.40
N MET A 96 -2.17 -1.62 1.57
CA MET A 96 -3.29 -0.85 2.08
C MET A 96 -3.03 -0.39 3.50
N LEU A 97 -3.37 0.87 3.77
CA LEU A 97 -3.44 1.49 5.08
C LEU A 97 -4.90 1.84 5.33
N ARG A 98 -5.54 1.18 6.30
CA ARG A 98 -6.98 1.26 6.51
C ARG A 98 -7.32 1.57 7.95
N ILE A 99 -8.09 2.62 8.19
CA ILE A 99 -8.73 2.89 9.49
C ILE A 99 -10.08 2.16 9.53
N ASP A 100 -10.91 2.40 8.51
CA ASP A 100 -12.24 1.82 8.36
C ASP A 100 -12.68 1.79 6.88
N HIS A 101 -13.94 1.46 6.61
CA HIS A 101 -14.48 1.37 5.26
C HIS A 101 -14.62 2.74 4.54
N GLU A 102 -14.50 3.86 5.25
CA GLU A 102 -14.56 5.21 4.68
C GLU A 102 -13.20 5.91 4.63
N ASN A 103 -12.18 5.36 5.34
CA ASN A 103 -10.89 6.01 5.50
C ASN A 103 -9.78 4.99 5.26
N TYR A 104 -9.25 4.97 4.04
CA TYR A 104 -8.15 4.10 3.65
C TYR A 104 -7.34 4.65 2.48
N ILE A 105 -6.13 4.14 2.35
CA ILE A 105 -5.25 4.37 1.20
C ILE A 105 -4.87 2.99 0.67
N LYS A 106 -5.14 2.71 -0.60
CA LYS A 106 -4.60 1.54 -1.31
C LYS A 106 -3.63 1.99 -2.39
N THR A 107 -2.51 1.28 -2.55
CA THR A 107 -1.45 1.67 -3.48
C THR A 107 -0.65 0.46 -3.96
N GLY A 108 -0.27 0.44 -5.24
CA GLY A 108 0.45 -0.67 -5.83
C GLY A 108 0.48 -0.64 -7.35
N ILE A 109 0.46 -1.82 -7.95
CA ILE A 109 0.25 -1.99 -9.39
C ILE A 109 -1.23 -2.17 -9.65
N GLU A 110 -1.71 -1.54 -10.73
CA GLU A 110 -3.05 -1.71 -11.27
C GLU A 110 -2.98 -1.85 -12.79
N PHE A 111 -3.66 -2.86 -13.33
CA PHE A 111 -3.70 -3.13 -14.77
C PHE A 111 -4.94 -2.48 -15.36
N VAL A 112 -4.77 -1.49 -16.24
CA VAL A 112 -5.87 -0.74 -16.86
C VAL A 112 -5.64 -0.63 -18.36
N ASP A 113 -6.61 -1.09 -19.15
CA ASP A 113 -6.63 -0.98 -20.60
C ASP A 113 -5.32 -1.48 -21.29
N GLY A 114 -4.82 -2.62 -20.80
CA GLY A 114 -3.61 -3.26 -21.34
C GLY A 114 -2.30 -2.65 -20.85
N LYS A 115 -2.33 -1.73 -19.87
CA LYS A 115 -1.15 -1.04 -19.33
C LYS A 115 -1.01 -1.27 -17.83
N PHE A 116 0.24 -1.36 -17.39
CA PHE A 116 0.58 -1.35 -15.97
C PHE A 116 0.65 0.09 -15.48
N ASN A 117 0.02 0.34 -14.34
CA ASN A 117 0.04 1.64 -13.69
C ASN A 117 0.51 1.49 -12.25
N LEU A 118 1.32 2.42 -11.80
CA LEU A 118 1.49 2.66 -10.36
C LEU A 118 0.26 3.44 -9.91
N SER A 119 -0.51 2.86 -9.03
CA SER A 119 -1.82 3.39 -8.62
C SER A 119 -1.84 3.73 -7.15
N THR A 120 -2.54 4.81 -6.81
CA THR A 120 -2.91 5.14 -5.43
C THR A 120 -4.35 5.63 -5.41
N VAL A 121 -5.15 5.01 -4.57
CA VAL A 121 -6.49 5.46 -4.23
C VAL A 121 -6.49 5.92 -2.78
N VAL A 122 -6.85 7.18 -2.56
CA VAL A 122 -7.10 7.76 -1.24
C VAL A 122 -8.59 7.84 -1.03
N THR A 123 -9.12 7.16 -0.04
CA THR A 123 -10.53 7.21 0.30
C THR A 123 -10.73 7.96 1.60
N HIS A 124 -11.49 9.04 1.53
CA HIS A 124 -12.04 9.76 2.65
C HIS A 124 -13.52 10.05 2.34
N LYS A 125 -14.40 9.14 2.76
CA LYS A 125 -15.80 9.03 2.36
C LYS A 125 -16.02 8.72 0.89
N THR A 126 -15.22 9.30 -0.01
CA THR A 126 -15.22 9.06 -1.45
C THR A 126 -13.81 8.73 -1.93
N SER A 127 -13.68 7.88 -2.95
CA SER A 127 -12.39 7.46 -3.49
C SER A 127 -11.82 8.50 -4.45
N ASP A 128 -10.54 8.83 -4.28
CA ASP A 128 -9.73 9.71 -5.13
C ASP A 128 -8.58 8.89 -5.72
N TRP A 129 -8.58 8.71 -7.03
CA TRP A 129 -7.67 7.83 -7.76
C TRP A 129 -6.64 8.58 -8.56
N SER A 130 -5.38 8.17 -8.44
CA SER A 130 -4.26 8.70 -9.22
C SER A 130 -3.38 7.57 -9.76
N VAL A 131 -2.85 7.75 -10.98
CA VAL A 131 -2.01 6.76 -11.67
C VAL A 131 -0.79 7.39 -12.32
N ILE A 132 0.28 6.59 -12.41
CA ILE A 132 1.44 6.83 -13.26
C ILE A 132 1.53 5.62 -14.19
N THR A 133 1.21 5.82 -15.46
CA THR A 133 1.29 4.77 -16.48
C THR A 133 2.74 4.42 -16.77
N LEU A 134 3.08 3.13 -16.73
CA LEU A 134 4.39 2.63 -17.09
C LEU A 134 4.50 2.41 -18.60
N ASP A 135 5.63 2.82 -19.18
CA ASP A 135 5.90 2.66 -20.63
C ASP A 135 5.99 1.20 -21.06
N LYS A 136 6.34 0.32 -20.13
CA LYS A 136 6.48 -1.12 -20.35
C LYS A 136 6.12 -1.92 -19.10
N PRO A 137 5.72 -3.19 -19.27
CA PRO A 137 5.51 -4.10 -18.13
C PRO A 137 6.77 -4.24 -17.27
N VAL A 138 6.57 -4.37 -15.97
CA VAL A 138 7.63 -4.64 -14.99
C VAL A 138 7.35 -5.97 -14.29
N PRO A 139 8.38 -6.78 -13.99
CA PRO A 139 8.18 -8.06 -13.33
C PRO A 139 7.77 -7.91 -11.86
N TYR A 140 8.08 -6.78 -11.26
CA TYR A 140 7.73 -6.41 -9.88
C TYR A 140 7.91 -4.91 -9.67
N VAL A 141 7.35 -4.45 -8.57
CA VAL A 141 7.60 -3.09 -8.04
C VAL A 141 7.73 -3.17 -6.51
N TRP A 142 8.58 -2.33 -5.97
CA TRP A 142 8.62 -2.03 -4.53
C TRP A 142 7.72 -0.84 -4.25
N ILE A 143 6.81 -1.01 -3.30
CA ILE A 143 5.97 0.06 -2.77
C ILE A 143 6.37 0.30 -1.33
N LYS A 144 6.56 1.57 -0.97
CA LYS A 144 6.87 1.99 0.38
C LYS A 144 5.89 3.08 0.82
N ALA A 145 5.36 2.95 2.03
CA ALA A 145 4.55 3.97 2.66
C ALA A 145 5.19 4.38 3.99
N VAL A 146 5.28 5.69 4.22
CA VAL A 146 5.81 6.30 5.44
C VAL A 146 4.73 7.16 6.06
N ARG A 147 4.24 6.76 7.24
CA ARG A 147 3.28 7.55 8.01
C ARG A 147 4.02 8.47 8.99
N ARG A 148 3.70 9.77 8.91
CA ARG A 148 4.16 10.81 9.85
C ARG A 148 2.99 11.68 10.24
N LEU A 149 2.56 11.60 11.51
CA LEU A 149 1.35 12.28 12.00
C LEU A 149 0.15 11.91 11.13
N ASP A 150 -0.46 12.90 10.47
CA ASP A 150 -1.60 12.77 9.57
C ASP A 150 -1.23 12.67 8.07
N ALA A 151 0.06 12.56 7.76
CA ALA A 151 0.55 12.40 6.39
C ALA A 151 1.04 10.96 6.12
N VAL A 152 0.72 10.46 4.94
CA VAL A 152 1.29 9.21 4.39
C VAL A 152 1.98 9.54 3.08
N GLU A 153 3.30 9.46 3.10
CA GLU A 153 4.13 9.58 1.91
C GLU A 153 4.26 8.21 1.25
N ILE A 154 3.94 8.13 -0.04
CA ILE A 154 3.95 6.89 -0.82
C ILE A 154 5.01 6.96 -1.90
N PHE A 155 5.84 5.93 -1.96
CA PHE A 155 6.96 5.83 -2.89
C PHE A 155 6.93 4.51 -3.63
N TYR A 156 7.55 4.49 -4.82
CA TYR A 156 7.85 3.26 -5.54
C TYR A 156 9.33 3.17 -5.89
N SER A 157 9.79 1.95 -6.16
CA SER A 157 11.14 1.66 -6.65
C SER A 157 11.13 0.40 -7.51
N PHE A 158 12.04 0.32 -8.48
CA PHE A 158 12.26 -0.89 -9.29
C PHE A 158 13.48 -1.71 -8.84
N ASP A 159 14.28 -1.20 -7.89
CA ASP A 159 15.54 -1.82 -7.45
C ASP A 159 15.71 -1.90 -5.93
N ASP A 160 14.71 -1.42 -5.15
CA ASP A 160 14.73 -1.30 -3.68
C ASP A 160 15.82 -0.35 -3.13
N LYS A 161 16.34 0.54 -3.97
CA LYS A 161 17.40 1.49 -3.59
C LYS A 161 16.95 2.93 -3.82
N GLU A 162 16.59 3.25 -5.05
CA GLU A 162 16.11 4.57 -5.43
C GLU A 162 14.58 4.59 -5.37
N TYR A 163 14.06 5.43 -4.48
CA TYR A 163 12.63 5.59 -4.26
C TYR A 163 12.14 6.94 -4.77
N VAL A 164 11.10 6.90 -5.59
CA VAL A 164 10.44 8.09 -6.13
C VAL A 164 9.09 8.27 -5.45
N MET A 165 8.83 9.47 -4.93
CA MET A 165 7.52 9.79 -4.35
C MET A 165 6.46 9.87 -5.43
N MET A 166 5.33 9.18 -5.24
CA MET A 166 4.19 9.23 -6.13
C MET A 166 2.97 9.91 -5.52
N ARG A 167 2.85 9.95 -4.21
CA ARG A 167 1.75 10.64 -3.51
C ARG A 167 2.16 11.04 -2.11
N ASN A 168 1.67 12.20 -1.66
CA ASN A 168 1.51 12.53 -0.25
C ASN A 168 0.01 12.64 0.03
N ALA A 169 -0.50 11.84 0.94
CA ALA A 169 -1.92 11.72 1.25
C ALA A 169 -2.18 12.00 2.72
N TRP A 170 -3.35 12.56 3.01
CA TRP A 170 -3.83 12.70 4.38
C TRP A 170 -4.48 11.39 4.86
N LEU A 171 -4.19 11.00 6.11
CA LEU A 171 -4.86 9.95 6.84
C LEU A 171 -4.92 10.35 8.31
N GLN A 172 -6.10 10.28 8.93
CA GLN A 172 -6.35 10.76 10.30
C GLN A 172 -5.24 10.36 11.29
N ASP A 173 -4.73 11.36 12.03
CA ASP A 173 -3.74 11.16 13.10
C ASP A 173 -4.33 10.48 14.35
N ASN A 174 -3.46 10.03 15.24
CA ASN A 174 -3.79 9.44 16.56
C ASN A 174 -4.79 8.27 16.52
N THR A 175 -4.92 7.62 15.36
CA THR A 175 -5.78 6.45 15.17
C THR A 175 -4.94 5.25 14.75
N PRO A 176 -5.13 4.07 15.36
CA PRO A 176 -4.51 2.84 14.87
C PRO A 176 -4.94 2.54 13.44
N VAL A 177 -3.99 2.05 12.64
CA VAL A 177 -4.19 1.75 11.22
C VAL A 177 -3.90 0.28 10.97
N HIS A 178 -4.80 -0.38 10.27
CA HIS A 178 -4.56 -1.69 9.69
C HIS A 178 -3.65 -1.51 8.46
N VAL A 179 -2.50 -2.12 8.47
CA VAL A 179 -1.47 -2.00 7.42
C VAL A 179 -1.15 -3.38 6.89
N GLY A 180 -1.21 -3.55 5.57
CA GLY A 180 -0.95 -4.87 5.02
C GLY A 180 -1.04 -4.96 3.51
N LEU A 181 -1.16 -6.22 3.07
CA LEU A 181 -1.15 -6.62 1.67
C LEU A 181 -2.58 -6.76 1.16
N MET A 182 -2.90 -6.10 0.06
CA MET A 182 -4.21 -6.19 -0.58
C MET A 182 -4.08 -6.56 -2.04
N ALA A 183 -5.10 -7.21 -2.57
CA ALA A 183 -5.28 -7.40 -4.01
C ALA A 183 -6.77 -7.39 -4.35
N ALA A 184 -7.11 -6.97 -5.57
CA ALA A 184 -8.49 -6.94 -6.05
C ALA A 184 -8.56 -7.26 -7.55
N SER A 185 -9.69 -7.82 -8.00
CA SER A 185 -9.96 -8.15 -9.40
C SER A 185 -11.39 -7.72 -9.76
N PRO A 186 -11.67 -6.41 -9.88
CA PRO A 186 -13.02 -5.86 -10.01
C PRO A 186 -13.80 -6.40 -11.21
N ASP A 187 -13.20 -6.40 -12.39
CA ASP A 187 -13.82 -6.86 -13.65
C ASP A 187 -13.41 -8.31 -14.00
N GLY A 188 -12.57 -8.94 -13.19
CA GLY A 188 -11.91 -10.19 -13.52
C GLY A 188 -12.45 -11.42 -12.81
N ASN A 189 -11.85 -12.56 -13.20
CA ASN A 189 -12.11 -13.86 -12.58
C ASN A 189 -11.02 -14.23 -11.55
N GLY A 190 -10.26 -13.24 -11.08
CA GLY A 190 -9.14 -13.42 -10.19
C GLY A 190 -7.81 -13.67 -10.92
N PHE A 191 -6.70 -13.56 -10.19
CA PHE A 191 -5.32 -13.78 -10.65
C PHE A 191 -4.41 -14.17 -9.48
N ASN A 192 -3.14 -14.55 -9.76
CA ASN A 192 -2.09 -14.82 -8.75
C ASN A 192 -1.03 -13.74 -8.72
#